data_771a3f67a50e7c84cedeacde242e3a82
#
_entry.id   771a3f67a50e7c84cedeacde242e3a82
#
_cell.length_a   1.000
_cell.length_b   1.000
_cell.length_c   1.000
_cell.angle_alpha   90.00
_cell.angle_beta   90.00
_cell.angle_gamma   90.00
#
_symmetry.space_group_name_H-M   'P 1'
#
loop_
_entity.id
_entity.type
_entity.pdbx_description
1 polymer ?
#
loop_
_entity_poly.entity_id
_entity_poly.type
_entity_poly.pdbx_seq_one_letter_code
_entity_poly.pdbx_strand_id
1 'polypeptide(L)'
;MSAQIEERLKSYIPHLNPKFRTLKDFKSPLSASWLAVLNKKNTESAVLVPIQVIDGKLHLIFTKRNENLKSHAGQICFPGGRIDDSDKSIEACALRESYEEIKIQQHQVKVLGKLDSFITGTGFQISPIVGMVDSEYELQIKSKEVEKVFSVPLDFFLENKNQKEKIIMRHETQFRIYEFYFEDLIIWGATASIIMNLIEVIQTKTI
;
A
#
# COMPACT_ATOMS: atom_id res chain seq x y z
N MET A 1 -4.44 20.17 7.84
CA MET A 1 -4.26 18.69 7.80
C MET A 1 -3.33 18.26 6.67
N SER A 2 -3.51 18.66 5.41
CA SER A 2 -2.66 18.24 4.28
C SER A 2 -1.19 18.64 4.45
N ALA A 3 -0.88 19.88 4.79
CA ALA A 3 0.50 20.36 5.00
C ALA A 3 1.23 19.61 6.14
N GLN A 4 0.54 19.31 7.22
CA GLN A 4 1.12 18.57 8.35
C GLN A 4 1.41 17.10 7.99
N ILE A 5 0.53 16.47 7.21
CA ILE A 5 0.76 15.11 6.69
C ILE A 5 1.96 15.11 5.74
N GLU A 6 2.05 16.10 4.86
CA GLU A 6 3.17 16.25 3.94
C GLU A 6 4.50 16.42 4.70
N GLU A 7 4.56 17.26 5.73
CA GLU A 7 5.74 17.45 6.55
C GLU A 7 6.19 16.14 7.22
N ARG A 8 5.26 15.41 7.80
CA ARG A 8 5.54 14.12 8.46
C ARG A 8 6.06 13.08 7.48
N LEU A 9 5.45 12.96 6.31
CA LEU A 9 5.89 12.03 5.28
C LEU A 9 7.27 12.38 4.74
N LYS A 10 7.57 13.67 4.55
CA LYS A 10 8.90 14.12 4.12
C LYS A 10 9.99 13.89 5.17
N SER A 11 9.65 13.99 6.44
CA SER A 11 10.58 13.75 7.55
C SER A 11 10.70 12.28 7.94
N TYR A 12 9.79 11.43 7.50
CA TYR A 12 9.81 10.00 7.82
C TYR A 12 10.96 9.29 7.10
N ILE A 13 11.76 8.57 7.86
CA ILE A 13 12.83 7.72 7.34
C ILE A 13 12.36 6.26 7.46
N PRO A 14 12.09 5.58 6.33
CA PRO A 14 11.70 4.18 6.34
C PRO A 14 12.76 3.29 6.98
N HIS A 15 12.34 2.22 7.60
CA HIS A 15 13.23 1.26 8.21
C HIS A 15 14.11 0.58 7.15
N LEU A 16 15.44 0.54 7.36
CA LEU A 16 16.40 0.00 6.39
C LEU A 16 16.22 -1.51 6.14
N ASN A 17 15.75 -2.26 7.14
CA ASN A 17 15.48 -3.68 6.98
C ASN A 17 14.10 -3.89 6.32
N PRO A 18 14.01 -4.38 5.08
CA PRO A 18 12.73 -4.57 4.37
C PRO A 18 11.81 -5.60 5.06
N LYS A 19 12.35 -6.44 5.95
CA LYS A 19 11.58 -7.42 6.72
C LYS A 19 10.91 -6.80 7.95
N PHE A 20 11.31 -5.61 8.37
CA PHE A 20 10.91 -5.01 9.64
C PHE A 20 9.39 -4.94 9.79
N ARG A 21 8.70 -4.40 8.78
CA ARG A 21 7.24 -4.26 8.81
C ARG A 21 6.54 -5.61 8.90
N THR A 22 6.98 -6.56 8.08
CA THR A 22 6.43 -7.92 8.08
C THR A 22 6.64 -8.61 9.43
N LEU A 23 7.84 -8.45 10.02
CA LEU A 23 8.17 -9.09 11.31
C LEU A 23 7.34 -8.57 12.48
N LYS A 24 6.88 -7.32 12.46
CA LYS A 24 5.97 -6.76 13.49
C LYS A 24 4.67 -7.55 13.65
N ASP A 25 4.23 -8.21 12.59
CA ASP A 25 2.94 -8.87 12.56
C ASP A 25 2.99 -10.33 13.01
N PHE A 26 4.17 -10.92 13.20
CA PHE A 26 4.29 -12.27 13.73
C PHE A 26 3.94 -12.32 15.23
N LYS A 27 3.15 -13.32 15.61
CA LYS A 27 2.65 -13.55 16.99
C LYS A 27 3.14 -14.86 17.59
N SER A 28 3.88 -15.66 16.82
CA SER A 28 4.56 -16.88 17.27
C SER A 28 5.93 -16.98 16.58
N PRO A 29 6.81 -17.91 17.02
CA PRO A 29 8.07 -18.17 16.34
C PRO A 29 7.87 -18.46 14.84
N LEU A 30 8.81 -18.02 14.02
CA LEU A 30 8.79 -18.24 12.59
C LEU A 30 8.99 -19.72 12.25
N SER A 31 8.12 -20.29 11.42
CA SER A 31 8.33 -21.61 10.84
C SER A 31 9.47 -21.61 9.81
N ALA A 32 9.99 -22.80 9.49
CA ALA A 32 10.98 -22.95 8.43
C ALA A 32 10.51 -22.39 7.09
N SER A 33 9.22 -22.55 6.78
CA SER A 33 8.60 -22.01 5.55
C SER A 33 8.65 -20.48 5.52
N TRP A 34 8.34 -19.79 6.62
CA TRP A 34 8.46 -18.33 6.70
C TRP A 34 9.90 -17.86 6.66
N LEU A 35 10.81 -18.55 7.34
CA LEU A 35 12.24 -18.24 7.26
C LEU A 35 12.74 -18.35 5.82
N ALA A 36 12.28 -19.37 5.06
CA ALA A 36 12.62 -19.51 3.65
C ALA A 36 12.08 -18.32 2.82
N VAL A 37 10.83 -17.88 3.03
CA VAL A 37 10.25 -16.70 2.36
C VAL A 37 11.07 -15.45 2.67
N LEU A 38 11.39 -15.20 3.93
CA LEU A 38 12.11 -13.98 4.35
C LEU A 38 13.58 -13.97 3.90
N ASN A 39 14.20 -15.13 3.69
CA ASN A 39 15.61 -15.24 3.31
C ASN A 39 15.82 -15.45 1.79
N LYS A 40 14.75 -15.70 1.04
CA LYS A 40 14.79 -15.78 -0.40
C LYS A 40 14.94 -14.39 -1.02
N LYS A 41 15.54 -14.29 -2.21
CA LYS A 41 15.44 -13.09 -3.03
C LYS A 41 13.98 -12.90 -3.45
N ASN A 42 13.33 -11.90 -2.89
CA ASN A 42 11.94 -11.58 -3.18
C ASN A 42 11.84 -10.82 -4.51
N THR A 43 10.69 -10.91 -5.16
CA THR A 43 10.39 -10.09 -6.33
C THR A 43 10.15 -8.66 -5.87
N GLU A 44 11.00 -7.74 -6.32
CA GLU A 44 10.84 -6.32 -5.99
C GLU A 44 9.66 -5.71 -6.74
N SER A 45 8.87 -4.93 -6.02
CA SER A 45 7.70 -4.23 -6.55
C SER A 45 7.52 -2.89 -5.85
N ALA A 46 6.83 -1.99 -6.53
CA ALA A 46 6.49 -0.69 -5.98
C ALA A 46 5.01 -0.40 -6.18
N VAL A 47 4.42 0.29 -5.20
CA VAL A 47 3.04 0.78 -5.29
C VAL A 47 3.02 2.26 -5.00
N LEU A 48 2.16 2.99 -5.70
CA LEU A 48 1.81 4.36 -5.33
C LEU A 48 0.71 4.30 -4.26
N VAL A 49 0.88 5.01 -3.17
CA VAL A 49 -0.17 5.31 -2.18
C VAL A 49 -0.69 6.71 -2.51
N PRO A 50 -1.68 6.82 -3.41
CA PRO A 50 -2.12 8.10 -3.93
C PRO A 50 -3.09 8.75 -2.96
N ILE A 51 -2.77 9.98 -2.57
CA ILE A 51 -3.62 10.84 -1.75
C ILE A 51 -4.16 11.95 -2.65
N GLN A 52 -5.47 12.16 -2.65
CA GLN A 52 -6.11 13.23 -3.41
C GLN A 52 -7.03 14.05 -2.51
N VAL A 53 -7.16 15.34 -2.78
CA VAL A 53 -8.18 16.19 -2.14
C VAL A 53 -9.47 16.09 -2.96
N ILE A 54 -10.52 15.53 -2.38
CA ILE A 54 -11.86 15.42 -2.97
C ILE A 54 -12.83 16.09 -1.99
N ASP A 55 -13.59 17.06 -2.45
CA ASP A 55 -14.54 17.85 -1.64
C ASP A 55 -13.94 18.39 -0.34
N GLY A 56 -12.69 18.87 -0.42
CA GLY A 56 -11.94 19.45 0.69
C GLY A 56 -11.40 18.43 1.72
N LYS A 57 -11.55 17.12 1.47
CA LYS A 57 -11.06 16.03 2.32
C LYS A 57 -9.98 15.22 1.62
N LEU A 58 -9.05 14.67 2.40
CA LEU A 58 -8.05 13.76 1.86
C LEU A 58 -8.66 12.37 1.67
N HIS A 59 -8.43 11.80 0.49
CA HIS A 59 -8.84 10.45 0.13
C HIS A 59 -7.62 9.64 -0.29
N LEU A 60 -7.64 8.33 0.00
CA LEU A 60 -6.74 7.35 -0.61
C LEU A 60 -7.43 6.74 -1.83
N ILE A 61 -6.70 6.59 -2.94
CA ILE A 61 -7.20 5.96 -4.17
C ILE A 61 -6.75 4.50 -4.20
N PHE A 62 -7.67 3.62 -4.59
CA PHE A 62 -7.46 2.17 -4.68
C PHE A 62 -7.93 1.63 -6.01
N THR A 63 -7.39 0.48 -6.37
CA THR A 63 -7.88 -0.37 -7.46
C THR A 63 -8.47 -1.66 -6.90
N LYS A 64 -9.54 -2.17 -7.52
CA LYS A 64 -10.00 -3.55 -7.36
C LYS A 64 -9.51 -4.33 -8.56
N ARG A 65 -8.77 -5.41 -8.32
CA ARG A 65 -8.28 -6.28 -9.39
C ARG A 65 -9.42 -7.07 -10.01
N ASN A 66 -9.30 -7.30 -11.32
CA ASN A 66 -10.29 -8.07 -12.07
C ASN A 66 -10.37 -9.51 -11.52
N GLU A 67 -11.58 -10.02 -11.36
CA GLU A 67 -11.84 -11.36 -10.83
C GLU A 67 -11.38 -12.50 -11.75
N ASN A 68 -11.13 -12.21 -13.02
CA ASN A 68 -10.63 -13.19 -13.99
C ASN A 68 -9.09 -13.37 -13.96
N LEU A 69 -8.38 -12.67 -13.10
CA LEU A 69 -6.93 -12.80 -12.98
C LEU A 69 -6.55 -14.10 -12.27
N LYS A 70 -5.43 -14.70 -12.68
CA LYS A 70 -4.90 -15.94 -12.07
C LYS A 70 -4.41 -15.75 -10.63
N SER A 71 -4.03 -14.52 -10.27
CA SER A 71 -3.47 -14.20 -8.95
C SER A 71 -4.11 -12.94 -8.39
N HIS A 72 -4.41 -12.96 -7.09
CA HIS A 72 -4.97 -11.81 -6.37
C HIS A 72 -6.28 -11.27 -6.97
N ALA A 73 -7.06 -12.15 -7.61
CA ALA A 73 -8.35 -11.82 -8.20
C ALA A 73 -9.28 -11.16 -7.18
N GLY A 74 -9.96 -10.08 -7.57
CA GLY A 74 -10.92 -9.35 -6.74
C GLY A 74 -10.32 -8.58 -5.55
N GLN A 75 -8.99 -8.65 -5.32
CA GLN A 75 -8.37 -7.97 -4.19
C GLN A 75 -8.29 -6.46 -4.42
N ILE A 76 -8.42 -5.72 -3.33
CA ILE A 76 -8.22 -4.28 -3.32
C ILE A 76 -6.74 -4.00 -3.03
N CYS A 77 -6.13 -3.17 -3.86
CA CYS A 77 -4.73 -2.80 -3.72
C CYS A 77 -4.51 -1.32 -4.08
N PHE A 78 -3.34 -0.83 -3.72
CA PHE A 78 -2.80 0.38 -4.31
C PHE A 78 -2.32 0.08 -5.73
N PRO A 79 -2.41 1.04 -6.67
CA PRO A 79 -1.87 0.87 -8.01
C PRO A 79 -0.36 0.64 -7.96
N GLY A 80 0.12 -0.34 -8.73
CA GLY A 80 1.52 -0.70 -8.72
C GLY A 80 1.82 -2.08 -9.26
N GLY A 81 3.10 -2.38 -9.40
CA GLY A 81 3.56 -3.64 -9.98
C GLY A 81 5.02 -3.95 -9.72
N ARG A 82 5.56 -4.84 -10.54
CA ARG A 82 6.96 -5.26 -10.46
C ARG A 82 7.88 -4.16 -10.97
N ILE A 83 9.05 -4.06 -10.35
CA ILE A 83 10.12 -3.22 -10.88
C ILE A 83 10.64 -3.86 -12.17
N ASP A 84 10.63 -3.08 -13.24
CA ASP A 84 11.19 -3.43 -14.54
C ASP A 84 12.62 -2.90 -14.64
N ASP A 85 13.46 -3.54 -15.47
CA ASP A 85 14.85 -3.10 -15.70
C ASP A 85 14.94 -1.69 -16.32
N SER A 86 13.86 -1.22 -16.93
CA SER A 86 13.75 0.15 -17.49
C SER A 86 13.44 1.20 -16.43
N ASP A 87 12.97 0.81 -15.24
CA ASP A 87 12.63 1.72 -14.15
C ASP A 87 13.90 2.31 -13.52
N LYS A 88 14.05 3.63 -13.60
CA LYS A 88 15.21 4.35 -13.06
C LYS A 88 15.26 4.38 -11.54
N SER A 89 14.11 4.14 -10.89
CA SER A 89 13.97 4.12 -9.44
C SER A 89 12.68 3.41 -9.02
N ILE A 90 12.55 3.11 -7.74
CA ILE A 90 11.32 2.57 -7.13
C ILE A 90 10.13 3.51 -7.37
N GLU A 91 10.36 4.82 -7.25
CA GLU A 91 9.35 5.85 -7.52
C GLU A 91 8.92 5.83 -8.99
N ALA A 92 9.87 5.68 -9.91
CA ALA A 92 9.56 5.60 -11.34
C ALA A 92 8.65 4.40 -11.65
N CYS A 93 8.92 3.24 -11.05
CA CYS A 93 8.06 2.07 -11.14
C CYS A 93 6.64 2.36 -10.62
N ALA A 94 6.50 2.88 -9.41
CA ALA A 94 5.19 3.18 -8.82
C ALA A 94 4.37 4.14 -9.70
N LEU A 95 5.01 5.15 -10.27
CA LEU A 95 4.37 6.13 -11.15
C LEU A 95 4.01 5.54 -12.52
N ARG A 96 4.89 4.73 -13.12
CA ARG A 96 4.63 4.04 -14.39
C ARG A 96 3.43 3.11 -14.27
N GLU A 97 3.43 2.24 -13.27
CA GLU A 97 2.34 1.30 -13.03
C GLU A 97 1.01 2.01 -12.76
N SER A 98 1.03 3.10 -11.97
CA SER A 98 -0.18 3.91 -11.73
C SER A 98 -0.72 4.53 -13.01
N TYR A 99 0.14 4.95 -13.93
CA TYR A 99 -0.30 5.42 -15.23
C TYR A 99 -0.87 4.29 -16.08
N GLU A 100 -0.25 3.11 -16.06
CA GLU A 100 -0.69 1.95 -16.83
C GLU A 100 -2.02 1.40 -16.35
N GLU A 101 -2.27 1.41 -15.04
CA GLU A 101 -3.49 0.90 -14.44
C GLU A 101 -4.65 1.90 -14.47
N ILE A 102 -4.41 3.13 -14.05
CA ILE A 102 -5.47 4.12 -13.76
C ILE A 102 -5.21 5.52 -14.33
N LYS A 103 -4.28 5.67 -15.26
CA LYS A 103 -3.95 6.92 -15.97
C LYS A 103 -3.45 8.09 -15.12
N ILE A 104 -3.00 7.89 -13.90
CA ILE A 104 -2.34 8.96 -13.14
C ILE A 104 -1.03 9.32 -13.84
N GLN A 105 -0.95 10.54 -14.39
CA GLN A 105 0.26 11.03 -15.06
C GLN A 105 1.34 11.37 -14.03
N GLN A 106 2.61 11.12 -14.37
CA GLN A 106 3.72 11.42 -13.47
C GLN A 106 3.74 12.87 -12.99
N HIS A 107 3.43 13.83 -13.88
CA HIS A 107 3.39 15.26 -13.54
C HIS A 107 2.22 15.65 -12.63
N GLN A 108 1.19 14.80 -12.51
CA GLN A 108 0.07 14.99 -11.59
C GLN A 108 0.36 14.49 -10.18
N VAL A 109 1.55 13.93 -9.93
CA VAL A 109 1.91 13.37 -8.63
C VAL A 109 3.08 14.13 -8.01
N LYS A 110 2.85 14.75 -6.88
CA LYS A 110 3.91 15.23 -6.00
C LYS A 110 4.29 14.12 -5.03
N VAL A 111 5.44 13.48 -5.22
CA VAL A 111 5.95 12.48 -4.29
C VAL A 111 6.24 13.13 -2.94
N LEU A 112 5.68 12.57 -1.87
CA LEU A 112 5.83 13.06 -0.50
C LEU A 112 6.88 12.28 0.29
N GLY A 113 7.05 10.98 0.00
CA GLY A 113 8.00 10.12 0.69
C GLY A 113 7.74 8.65 0.45
N LYS A 114 8.43 7.82 1.23
CA LYS A 114 8.32 6.35 1.21
C LYS A 114 7.85 5.86 2.56
N LEU A 115 7.17 4.72 2.57
CA LEU A 115 6.87 3.96 3.79
C LEU A 115 7.79 2.76 3.92
N ASP A 116 7.67 2.03 5.04
CA ASP A 116 8.42 0.78 5.23
C ASP A 116 8.07 -0.24 4.14
N SER A 117 9.07 -0.93 3.63
CA SER A 117 8.83 -2.06 2.73
C SER A 117 8.13 -3.20 3.46
N PHE A 118 7.30 -3.92 2.73
CA PHE A 118 6.53 -5.06 3.23
C PHE A 118 6.84 -6.32 2.41
N ILE A 119 7.22 -7.42 3.07
CA ILE A 119 7.43 -8.72 2.43
C ILE A 119 6.17 -9.56 2.57
N THR A 120 5.57 -9.92 1.43
CA THR A 120 4.37 -10.75 1.38
C THR A 120 4.73 -12.23 1.53
N GLY A 121 3.78 -13.03 2.04
CA GLY A 121 3.94 -14.49 2.08
C GLY A 121 4.00 -15.17 0.70
N THR A 122 3.78 -14.42 -0.38
CA THR A 122 3.90 -14.86 -1.78
C THR A 122 5.26 -14.53 -2.40
N GLY A 123 6.18 -13.91 -1.64
CA GLY A 123 7.54 -13.64 -2.06
C GLY A 123 7.72 -12.33 -2.82
N PHE A 124 6.86 -11.35 -2.59
CA PHE A 124 7.07 -9.98 -3.07
C PHE A 124 7.60 -9.10 -1.95
N GLN A 125 8.55 -8.23 -2.29
CA GLN A 125 8.93 -7.09 -1.47
C GLN A 125 8.28 -5.85 -2.07
N ILE A 126 7.28 -5.30 -1.38
CA ILE A 126 6.54 -4.13 -1.83
C ILE A 126 7.14 -2.88 -1.18
N SER A 127 7.48 -1.90 -1.99
CA SER A 127 7.96 -0.58 -1.56
C SER A 127 6.89 0.47 -1.82
N PRO A 128 6.21 0.98 -0.77
CA PRO A 128 5.15 1.97 -0.95
C PRO A 128 5.72 3.39 -1.09
N ILE A 129 5.29 4.09 -2.12
CA ILE A 129 5.59 5.50 -2.40
C ILE A 129 4.34 6.30 -2.15
N VAL A 130 4.40 7.30 -1.26
CA VAL A 130 3.26 8.17 -0.99
C VAL A 130 3.33 9.39 -1.90
N GLY A 131 2.24 9.67 -2.59
CA GLY A 131 2.15 10.80 -3.51
C GLY A 131 0.83 11.57 -3.37
N MET A 132 0.92 12.91 -3.39
CA MET A 132 -0.24 13.77 -3.53
C MET A 132 -0.59 13.86 -5.01
N VAL A 133 -1.79 13.44 -5.35
CA VAL A 133 -2.34 13.49 -6.72
C VAL A 133 -3.07 14.82 -6.90
N ASP A 134 -2.96 15.39 -8.10
CA ASP A 134 -3.67 16.58 -8.50
C ASP A 134 -5.18 16.44 -8.24
N SER A 135 -5.80 17.51 -7.72
CA SER A 135 -7.25 17.54 -7.48
C SER A 135 -8.08 17.44 -8.75
N GLU A 136 -7.51 17.80 -9.92
CA GLU A 136 -8.19 17.70 -11.21
C GLU A 136 -8.14 16.28 -11.81
N TYR A 137 -7.40 15.34 -11.20
CA TYR A 137 -7.39 13.96 -11.66
C TYR A 137 -8.76 13.31 -11.41
N GLU A 138 -9.36 12.78 -12.47
CA GLU A 138 -10.57 11.98 -12.41
C GLU A 138 -10.24 10.49 -12.41
N LEU A 139 -10.94 9.70 -11.58
CA LEU A 139 -10.74 8.25 -11.48
C LEU A 139 -11.01 7.56 -12.82
N GLN A 140 -9.98 6.95 -13.41
CA GLN A 140 -10.05 6.33 -14.73
C GLN A 140 -9.40 4.95 -14.73
N ILE A 141 -9.98 4.00 -15.43
CA ILE A 141 -9.41 2.67 -15.67
C ILE A 141 -8.75 2.67 -17.05
N LYS A 142 -7.52 2.18 -17.12
CA LYS A 142 -6.78 1.98 -18.37
C LYS A 142 -6.45 0.51 -18.63
N SER A 143 -6.18 -0.25 -17.59
CA SER A 143 -5.78 -1.66 -17.69
C SER A 143 -6.96 -2.60 -17.55
N LYS A 144 -6.95 -3.69 -18.32
CA LYS A 144 -7.91 -4.81 -18.16
C LYS A 144 -7.71 -5.57 -16.84
N GLU A 145 -6.59 -5.37 -16.16
CA GLU A 145 -6.33 -5.97 -14.84
C GLU A 145 -7.13 -5.30 -13.72
N VAL A 146 -7.59 -4.07 -13.95
CA VAL A 146 -8.37 -3.28 -13.00
C VAL A 146 -9.85 -3.39 -13.34
N GLU A 147 -10.66 -3.83 -12.39
CA GLU A 147 -12.13 -3.88 -12.50
C GLU A 147 -12.76 -2.55 -12.08
N LYS A 148 -12.26 -1.98 -10.98
CA LYS A 148 -12.79 -0.75 -10.38
C LYS A 148 -11.65 0.10 -9.85
N VAL A 149 -11.76 1.43 -10.00
CA VAL A 149 -10.97 2.41 -9.27
C VAL A 149 -11.91 3.24 -8.40
N PHE A 150 -11.51 3.51 -7.17
CA PHE A 150 -12.35 4.22 -6.19
C PHE A 150 -11.49 4.91 -5.15
N SER A 151 -12.09 5.80 -4.39
CA SER A 151 -11.43 6.50 -3.30
C SER A 151 -12.14 6.26 -1.96
N VAL A 152 -11.36 6.28 -0.88
CA VAL A 152 -11.87 6.18 0.50
C VAL A 152 -11.33 7.37 1.29
N PRO A 153 -12.18 8.08 2.06
CA PRO A 153 -11.72 9.17 2.91
C PRO A 153 -10.61 8.70 3.87
N LEU A 154 -9.52 9.46 3.96
CA LEU A 154 -8.41 9.14 4.87
C LEU A 154 -8.89 9.07 6.34
N ASP A 155 -9.83 9.93 6.72
CA ASP A 155 -10.42 9.95 8.06
C ASP A 155 -11.04 8.61 8.45
N PHE A 156 -11.60 7.86 7.48
CA PHE A 156 -12.13 6.51 7.72
C PHE A 156 -11.06 5.58 8.31
N PHE A 157 -9.84 5.63 7.80
CA PHE A 157 -8.75 4.78 8.27
C PHE A 157 -8.15 5.24 9.61
N LEU A 158 -8.29 6.53 9.95
CA LEU A 158 -7.80 7.09 11.22
C LEU A 158 -8.70 6.74 12.41
N GLU A 159 -9.92 6.31 12.18
CA GLU A 159 -10.85 5.89 13.22
C GLU A 159 -10.58 4.44 13.65
N ASN A 160 -10.18 4.22 14.89
CA ASN A 160 -9.86 2.88 15.43
C ASN A 160 -11.01 1.86 15.29
N LYS A 161 -12.27 2.30 15.33
CA LYS A 161 -13.44 1.42 15.17
C LYS A 161 -13.49 0.71 13.81
N ASN A 162 -12.87 1.30 12.78
CA ASN A 162 -12.83 0.77 11.42
C ASN A 162 -11.65 -0.19 11.19
N GLN A 163 -10.69 -0.24 12.14
CA GLN A 163 -9.53 -1.12 12.10
C GLN A 163 -9.87 -2.44 12.77
N LYS A 164 -9.92 -3.51 12.01
CA LYS A 164 -10.13 -4.86 12.56
C LYS A 164 -8.82 -5.65 12.50
N GLU A 165 -8.48 -6.24 13.62
CA GLU A 165 -7.30 -7.09 13.76
C GLU A 165 -7.75 -8.55 13.85
N LYS A 166 -7.08 -9.43 13.10
CA LYS A 166 -7.26 -10.88 13.18
C LYS A 166 -5.90 -11.56 13.31
N ILE A 167 -5.87 -12.63 14.09
CA ILE A 167 -4.74 -13.55 14.11
C ILE A 167 -5.08 -14.71 13.20
N ILE A 168 -4.24 -14.95 12.20
CA ILE A 168 -4.38 -16.09 11.30
C ILE A 168 -3.17 -17.02 11.40
N MET A 169 -3.40 -18.29 11.08
CA MET A 169 -2.33 -19.28 10.94
C MET A 169 -1.98 -19.44 9.47
N ARG A 170 -0.71 -19.25 9.13
CA ARG A 170 -0.19 -19.53 7.79
C ARG A 170 1.20 -20.14 7.89
N HIS A 171 1.43 -21.25 7.18
CA HIS A 171 2.70 -21.97 7.26
C HIS A 171 3.15 -22.22 8.70
N GLU A 172 2.24 -22.74 9.54
CA GLU A 172 2.50 -23.07 10.97
C GLU A 172 2.95 -21.90 11.84
N THR A 173 2.73 -20.66 11.37
CA THR A 173 3.09 -19.44 12.09
C THR A 173 1.86 -18.58 12.28
N GLN A 174 1.62 -18.11 13.49
CA GLN A 174 0.58 -17.13 13.77
C GLN A 174 1.07 -15.74 13.44
N PHE A 175 0.27 -15.00 12.69
CA PHE A 175 0.54 -13.59 12.46
C PHE A 175 -0.74 -12.77 12.39
N ARG A 176 -0.60 -11.52 12.68
CA ARG A 176 -1.65 -10.54 12.65
C ARG A 176 -1.89 -10.06 11.23
N ILE A 177 -3.15 -9.91 10.86
CA ILE A 177 -3.59 -9.19 9.69
C ILE A 177 -4.55 -8.09 10.11
N TYR A 178 -4.59 -7.03 9.30
CA TYR A 178 -5.54 -5.95 9.43
C TYR A 178 -6.58 -6.04 8.32
N GLU A 179 -7.82 -5.65 8.65
CA GLU A 179 -8.92 -5.56 7.72
C GLU A 179 -9.68 -4.24 7.95
N PHE A 180 -10.06 -3.58 6.87
CA PHE A 180 -10.93 -2.42 6.86
C PHE A 180 -12.14 -2.74 6.00
N TYR A 181 -13.33 -2.51 6.55
CA TYR A 181 -14.61 -2.76 5.87
C TYR A 181 -15.20 -1.41 5.49
N PHE A 182 -15.13 -1.08 4.21
CA PHE A 182 -15.69 0.15 3.65
C PHE A 182 -16.78 -0.21 2.66
N GLU A 183 -18.03 0.13 2.97
CA GLU A 183 -19.22 -0.31 2.20
C GLU A 183 -19.23 -1.84 2.03
N ASP A 184 -19.27 -2.33 0.81
CA ASP A 184 -19.22 -3.74 0.42
C ASP A 184 -17.79 -4.25 0.18
N LEU A 185 -16.78 -3.42 0.43
CA LEU A 185 -15.38 -3.70 0.12
C LEU A 185 -14.60 -4.10 1.37
N ILE A 186 -13.69 -5.05 1.22
CA ILE A 186 -12.75 -5.47 2.27
C ILE A 186 -11.32 -5.16 1.81
N ILE A 187 -10.66 -4.27 2.53
CA ILE A 187 -9.24 -3.94 2.32
C ILE A 187 -8.44 -4.70 3.38
N TRP A 188 -7.55 -5.60 2.94
CA TRP A 188 -6.82 -6.49 3.84
C TRP A 188 -5.39 -6.80 3.36
N GLY A 189 -4.64 -7.60 4.11
CA GLY A 189 -3.33 -8.09 3.72
C GLY A 189 -2.29 -6.99 3.60
N ALA A 190 -1.46 -7.03 2.53
CA ALA A 190 -0.39 -6.06 2.32
C ALA A 190 -0.92 -4.63 2.22
N THR A 191 -2.04 -4.42 1.55
CA THR A 191 -2.68 -3.10 1.42
C THR A 191 -3.04 -2.52 2.77
N ALA A 192 -3.69 -3.31 3.64
CA ALA A 192 -4.03 -2.88 4.99
C ALA A 192 -2.78 -2.63 5.85
N SER A 193 -1.73 -3.45 5.72
CA SER A 193 -0.46 -3.22 6.44
C SER A 193 0.24 -1.93 5.99
N ILE A 194 0.17 -1.57 4.72
CA ILE A 194 0.68 -0.30 4.21
C ILE A 194 -0.14 0.87 4.78
N ILE A 195 -1.47 0.75 4.83
CA ILE A 195 -2.36 1.76 5.45
C ILE A 195 -2.01 1.94 6.92
N MET A 196 -1.80 0.85 7.67
CA MET A 196 -1.40 0.94 9.08
C MET A 196 -0.07 1.66 9.27
N ASN A 197 0.90 1.45 8.38
CA ASN A 197 2.16 2.19 8.41
C ASN A 197 1.95 3.69 8.10
N LEU A 198 1.11 4.02 7.13
CA LEU A 198 0.75 5.41 6.84
C LEU A 198 0.11 6.09 8.06
N ILE A 199 -0.82 5.41 8.73
CA ILE A 199 -1.46 5.90 9.96
C ILE A 199 -0.42 6.15 11.05
N GLU A 200 0.49 5.20 11.29
CA GLU A 200 1.58 5.36 12.26
C GLU A 200 2.40 6.62 11.97
N VAL A 201 2.81 6.84 10.70
CA VAL A 201 3.57 8.02 10.30
C VAL A 201 2.78 9.31 10.52
N ILE A 202 1.49 9.31 10.13
CA ILE A 202 0.62 10.49 10.27
C ILE A 202 0.32 10.81 11.74
N GLN A 203 0.21 9.81 12.61
CA GLN A 203 -0.16 9.99 14.02
C GLN A 203 1.05 10.15 14.95
N THR A 204 2.28 9.84 14.48
CA THR A 204 3.49 10.04 15.29
C THR A 204 3.60 11.50 15.70
N LYS A 205 3.66 11.74 17.01
CA LYS A 205 3.92 13.11 17.53
C LYS A 205 5.32 13.52 17.11
N THR A 206 5.43 14.66 16.44
CA THR A 206 6.74 15.31 16.24
C THR A 206 7.28 15.66 17.64
N ILE A 207 8.44 15.07 17.99
CA ILE A 207 9.15 15.35 19.25
C ILE A 207 9.81 16.72 19.12
#